data_80dd53d4d76e4629c65ad652055f8255
#
_entry.id   80dd53d4d76e4629c65ad652055f8255
#
_cell.length_a   1.000
_cell.length_b   1.000
_cell.length_c   1.000
_cell.angle_alpha   90.00
_cell.angle_beta   90.00
_cell.angle_gamma   90.00
#
_symmetry.space_group_name_H-M   'P 1'
#
loop_
_entity.id
_entity.type
_entity.pdbx_description
1 polymer ?
#
loop_
_entity_poly.entity_id
_entity_poly.type
_entity_poly.pdbx_seq_one_letter_code
_entity_poly.pdbx_strand_id
1 'polypeptide(L)'
;MSKESSPERNQIMALVLCMAVLWIYPMALKKFYPAAAARPAAAPAADQAVENGEKPLSPPEGPFLEKPEAPAIIRFENNLYEAEFSTLGASVVRLVYKGDPENRDRTRAVLLNTTGEDPGLFAARFTNETTDLSRALFKLNKQDGDSFEFVYERQGQYRFVKRFFMSGTSAIINLEMEIENLSDTEKQFPVDLSLGLLAEANESTRIHDFEAVAWTDKVMASDHTRIRKKGFEVSGKIAWAGLLKKYFALLVKPDIQAMGYDVREVGHTLWADLKLEPVSVPAGQKITKQFFVYAGPQRYNTLKSFGVGFENILSRGFFGAFELLLLQAMKFSHKYTGNYGWDILLLTFLLKLLFSPLTHMSYNSMAKMKALQPRLQSIQERHKKDPTRMNKEMMELYKKNRVNPMGGCLPMVLQIPVFISFYNVLNKTIDLKGAAFIWWIKDLSEPDRLLMLPWDLPVIGHSFNLLPLLMLASMFVQQRLNPQGGMPSDQQKAFAFMPLIFGFIFYKMPSGLVLYWFLNNVLSIIQQGLVKPVVVALHHEDAKHT
;
A
#
# COMPACT_ATOMS: atom_id res chain seq x y z
N MET A 1 -4.92 51.84 0.04
CA MET A 1 -5.75 51.23 1.07
C MET A 1 -5.67 49.69 0.90
N SER A 2 -4.66 49.10 1.54
CA SER A 2 -4.49 47.66 1.58
C SER A 2 -5.44 47.06 2.61
N LYS A 3 -6.38 46.21 2.20
CA LYS A 3 -7.24 45.45 3.11
C LYS A 3 -6.36 44.48 3.89
N GLU A 4 -5.98 44.84 5.10
CA GLU A 4 -5.46 43.90 6.09
C GLU A 4 -6.51 42.81 6.31
N SER A 5 -6.21 41.59 5.88
CA SER A 5 -7.01 40.43 6.20
C SER A 5 -6.92 40.17 7.70
N SER A 6 -8.04 40.33 8.44
CA SER A 6 -8.07 40.14 9.87
C SER A 6 -7.52 38.75 10.25
N PRO A 7 -6.63 38.66 11.25
CA PRO A 7 -6.04 37.39 11.69
C PRO A 7 -7.09 36.34 12.10
N GLU A 8 -8.28 36.79 12.52
CA GLU A 8 -9.41 35.93 12.85
C GLU A 8 -9.97 35.17 11.63
N ARG A 9 -10.03 35.81 10.44
CA ARG A 9 -10.52 35.16 9.22
C ARG A 9 -9.60 34.06 8.76
N ASN A 10 -8.28 34.22 8.89
CA ASN A 10 -7.31 33.21 8.52
C ASN A 10 -7.28 32.04 9.52
N GLN A 11 -7.52 32.30 10.80
CA GLN A 11 -7.68 31.26 11.83
C GLN A 11 -8.95 30.46 11.64
N ILE A 12 -10.07 31.12 11.36
CA ILE A 12 -11.35 30.47 11.04
C ILE A 12 -11.21 29.65 9.75
N MET A 13 -10.55 30.19 8.73
CA MET A 13 -10.34 29.49 7.46
C MET A 13 -9.42 28.26 7.61
N ALA A 14 -8.37 28.35 8.44
CA ALA A 14 -7.52 27.19 8.76
C ALA A 14 -8.26 26.16 9.61
N LEU A 15 -9.07 26.57 10.57
CA LEU A 15 -9.92 25.69 11.37
C LEU A 15 -10.98 25.00 10.50
N VAL A 16 -11.63 25.75 9.61
CA VAL A 16 -12.62 25.23 8.65
C VAL A 16 -11.96 24.25 7.69
N LEU A 17 -10.74 24.54 7.23
CA LEU A 17 -10.00 23.63 6.35
C LEU A 17 -9.62 22.33 7.09
N CYS A 18 -9.16 22.42 8.33
CA CYS A 18 -8.86 21.24 9.15
C CYS A 18 -10.11 20.44 9.54
N MET A 19 -11.19 21.13 9.89
CA MET A 19 -12.50 20.50 10.15
C MET A 19 -13.08 19.91 8.87
N ALA A 20 -12.94 20.59 7.74
CA ALA A 20 -13.34 20.08 6.44
C ALA A 20 -12.54 18.82 6.06
N VAL A 21 -11.24 18.79 6.29
CA VAL A 21 -10.40 17.59 6.09
C VAL A 21 -10.86 16.45 7.00
N LEU A 22 -11.09 16.70 8.29
CA LEU A 22 -11.55 15.70 9.25
C LEU A 22 -13.00 15.25 9.00
N TRP A 23 -13.85 16.12 8.50
CA TRP A 23 -15.27 15.84 8.24
C TRP A 23 -15.50 15.28 6.83
N ILE A 24 -14.77 15.79 5.85
CA ILE A 24 -14.80 15.30 4.47
C ILE A 24 -14.07 13.96 4.35
N TYR A 25 -13.04 13.68 5.18
CA TYR A 25 -12.29 12.44 5.17
C TYR A 25 -13.17 11.18 5.37
N PRO A 26 -14.06 11.09 6.41
CA PRO A 26 -15.00 9.97 6.53
C PRO A 26 -16.09 9.95 5.44
N MET A 27 -16.51 11.15 4.96
CA MET A 27 -17.48 11.24 3.85
C MET A 27 -16.86 10.87 2.51
N ALA A 28 -15.64 11.32 2.26
CA ALA A 28 -14.85 10.91 1.09
C ALA A 28 -14.54 9.41 1.16
N LEU A 29 -14.16 8.87 2.32
CA LEU A 29 -14.01 7.43 2.51
C LEU A 29 -15.32 6.66 2.22
N LYS A 30 -16.48 7.17 2.66
CA LYS A 30 -17.78 6.56 2.33
C LYS A 30 -18.14 6.68 0.84
N LYS A 31 -17.76 7.77 0.18
CA LYS A 31 -18.06 8.02 -1.23
C LYS A 31 -17.07 7.31 -2.17
N PHE A 32 -15.78 7.24 -1.80
CA PHE A 32 -14.73 6.58 -2.57
C PHE A 32 -14.53 5.11 -2.20
N TYR A 33 -15.01 4.71 -1.00
CA TYR A 33 -15.07 3.32 -0.53
C TYR A 33 -16.48 3.08 0.04
N PRO A 34 -17.52 2.93 -0.79
CA PRO A 34 -18.83 2.54 -0.27
C PRO A 34 -18.64 1.19 0.43
N ALA A 35 -18.85 1.19 1.75
CA ALA A 35 -19.02 -0.07 2.47
C ALA A 35 -20.13 -0.82 1.72
N ALA A 36 -19.82 -2.01 1.20
CA ALA A 36 -20.82 -2.87 0.60
C ALA A 36 -21.99 -2.94 1.59
N ALA A 37 -23.16 -2.53 1.14
CA ALA A 37 -24.36 -2.50 1.96
C ALA A 37 -24.48 -3.85 2.66
N ALA A 38 -24.47 -3.82 3.98
CA ALA A 38 -24.67 -5.01 4.79
C ALA A 38 -26.01 -5.61 4.38
N ARG A 39 -25.98 -6.74 3.68
CA ARG A 39 -27.18 -7.56 3.54
C ARG A 39 -27.64 -7.93 4.96
N PRO A 40 -28.94 -7.87 5.25
CA PRO A 40 -29.44 -8.30 6.54
C PRO A 40 -28.94 -9.71 6.81
N ALA A 41 -28.40 -9.93 8.00
CA ALA A 41 -27.98 -11.25 8.46
C ALA A 41 -29.17 -12.22 8.27
N ALA A 42 -28.99 -13.20 7.39
CA ALA A 42 -29.89 -14.34 7.34
C ALA A 42 -29.76 -15.09 8.68
N ALA A 43 -30.89 -15.38 9.29
CA ALA A 43 -31.00 -16.16 10.51
C ALA A 43 -30.25 -17.50 10.37
N PRO A 44 -29.67 -18.04 11.44
CA PRO A 44 -28.96 -19.31 11.39
C PRO A 44 -29.96 -20.43 11.05
N ALA A 45 -29.79 -21.00 9.85
CA ALA A 45 -30.45 -22.24 9.49
C ALA A 45 -29.77 -23.38 10.27
N ALA A 46 -30.59 -24.13 10.96
CA ALA A 46 -30.22 -25.26 11.76
C ALA A 46 -29.44 -26.33 10.97
N ASP A 47 -28.45 -26.89 11.62
CA ASP A 47 -27.77 -28.13 11.29
C ASP A 47 -28.73 -29.20 10.74
N GLN A 48 -28.57 -29.54 9.48
CA GLN A 48 -28.86 -30.88 9.00
C GLN A 48 -27.62 -31.38 8.27
N ALA A 49 -26.89 -32.21 8.96
CA ALA A 49 -25.86 -33.07 8.41
C ALA A 49 -26.50 -33.95 7.33
N VAL A 50 -26.20 -33.70 6.07
CA VAL A 50 -26.40 -34.65 4.99
C VAL A 50 -25.02 -35.21 4.66
N GLU A 51 -24.77 -36.35 5.23
CA GLU A 51 -23.73 -37.30 4.88
C GLU A 51 -24.06 -37.84 3.47
N ASN A 52 -23.52 -37.24 2.44
CA ASN A 52 -23.46 -37.83 1.11
C ASN A 52 -21.99 -37.88 0.70
N GLY A 53 -21.42 -39.04 0.93
CA GLY A 53 -20.14 -39.44 0.37
C GLY A 53 -20.22 -39.50 -1.15
N GLU A 54 -19.88 -38.42 -1.81
CA GLU A 54 -19.47 -38.48 -3.20
C GLU A 54 -17.96 -38.80 -3.24
N LYS A 55 -17.71 -40.08 -3.57
CA LYS A 55 -16.42 -40.55 -4.04
C LYS A 55 -15.88 -39.61 -5.11
N PRO A 56 -14.59 -39.25 -5.11
CA PRO A 56 -13.99 -38.52 -6.22
C PRO A 56 -14.23 -39.30 -7.51
N LEU A 57 -14.89 -38.67 -8.46
CA LEU A 57 -15.07 -39.20 -9.80
C LEU A 57 -13.69 -39.51 -10.38
N SER A 58 -13.44 -40.79 -10.58
CA SER A 58 -12.29 -41.29 -11.36
C SER A 58 -12.33 -40.63 -12.74
N PRO A 59 -11.20 -40.27 -13.34
CA PRO A 59 -11.17 -39.75 -14.70
C PRO A 59 -11.83 -40.75 -15.65
N PRO A 60 -12.63 -40.31 -16.63
CA PRO A 60 -13.19 -41.22 -17.61
C PRO A 60 -12.06 -41.89 -18.36
N GLU A 61 -12.02 -43.20 -18.28
CA GLU A 61 -11.17 -44.06 -19.10
C GLU A 61 -11.63 -43.94 -20.56
N GLY A 62 -10.96 -43.04 -21.30
CA GLY A 62 -11.00 -43.01 -22.77
C GLY A 62 -9.76 -43.72 -23.33
N PRO A 63 -9.80 -44.29 -24.54
CA PRO A 63 -8.73 -45.11 -25.07
C PRO A 63 -7.54 -44.28 -25.53
N PHE A 64 -6.66 -43.93 -24.63
CA PHE A 64 -5.31 -43.46 -24.90
C PHE A 64 -4.33 -44.26 -24.04
N LEU A 65 -3.83 -45.33 -24.62
CA LEU A 65 -2.69 -46.10 -24.17
C LEU A 65 -1.38 -45.33 -24.48
N GLU A 66 -1.17 -44.19 -23.87
CA GLU A 66 0.18 -43.71 -23.55
C GLU A 66 0.16 -43.44 -22.04
N LYS A 67 1.12 -44.00 -21.30
CA LYS A 67 1.33 -43.71 -19.87
C LYS A 67 1.23 -42.21 -19.68
N PRO A 68 0.48 -41.69 -18.68
CA PRO A 68 0.45 -40.26 -18.43
C PRO A 68 1.89 -39.81 -18.19
N GLU A 69 2.45 -39.04 -19.10
CA GLU A 69 3.74 -38.40 -18.93
C GLU A 69 3.62 -37.50 -17.68
N ALA A 70 4.58 -37.63 -16.76
CA ALA A 70 4.63 -36.75 -15.62
C ALA A 70 4.83 -35.30 -16.10
N PRO A 71 4.26 -34.30 -15.43
CA PRO A 71 4.47 -32.92 -15.81
C PRO A 71 5.95 -32.57 -15.91
N ALA A 72 6.38 -32.03 -17.03
CA ALA A 72 7.76 -31.60 -17.25
C ALA A 72 7.93 -30.12 -16.85
N ILE A 73 9.06 -29.80 -16.23
CA ILE A 73 9.45 -28.43 -15.89
C ILE A 73 10.51 -27.96 -16.88
N ILE A 74 10.22 -26.85 -17.56
CA ILE A 74 11.11 -26.21 -18.53
C ILE A 74 11.69 -24.96 -17.85
N ARG A 75 13.03 -24.93 -17.73
CA ARG A 75 13.73 -23.80 -17.14
C ARG A 75 14.14 -22.80 -18.19
N PHE A 76 13.98 -21.53 -17.84
CA PHE A 76 14.33 -20.40 -18.68
C PHE A 76 15.07 -19.35 -17.86
N GLU A 77 16.06 -18.74 -18.48
CA GLU A 77 16.79 -17.63 -17.88
C GLU A 77 17.19 -16.63 -18.96
N ASN A 78 16.92 -15.35 -18.69
CA ASN A 78 17.45 -14.23 -19.49
C ASN A 78 18.01 -13.13 -18.55
N ASN A 79 18.25 -11.93 -19.08
CA ASN A 79 18.83 -10.83 -18.31
C ASN A 79 17.94 -10.38 -17.13
N LEU A 80 16.62 -10.45 -17.26
CA LEU A 80 15.66 -9.94 -16.27
C LEU A 80 15.02 -11.02 -15.42
N TYR A 81 14.86 -12.24 -15.96
CA TYR A 81 14.08 -13.29 -15.34
C TYR A 81 14.80 -14.62 -15.24
N GLU A 82 14.48 -15.35 -14.16
CA GLU A 82 14.53 -16.81 -14.10
C GLU A 82 13.09 -17.30 -14.00
N ALA A 83 12.68 -18.19 -14.90
CA ALA A 83 11.34 -18.74 -14.93
C ALA A 83 11.35 -20.25 -15.05
N GLU A 84 10.35 -20.90 -14.45
CA GLU A 84 10.08 -22.32 -14.63
C GLU A 84 8.66 -22.46 -15.17
N PHE A 85 8.55 -23.08 -16.34
CA PHE A 85 7.28 -23.39 -16.97
C PHE A 85 6.94 -24.85 -16.72
N SER A 86 5.67 -25.12 -16.42
CA SER A 86 5.15 -26.48 -16.32
C SER A 86 4.35 -26.83 -17.58
N THR A 87 4.52 -28.04 -18.08
CA THR A 87 3.62 -28.58 -19.12
C THR A 87 2.21 -28.80 -18.59
N LEU A 88 2.02 -28.86 -17.27
CA LEU A 88 0.69 -28.88 -16.66
C LEU A 88 0.04 -27.50 -16.78
N GLY A 89 -1.05 -27.41 -17.53
CA GLY A 89 -1.76 -26.17 -17.81
C GLY A 89 -0.97 -25.18 -18.68
N ALA A 90 0.21 -25.55 -19.21
CA ALA A 90 1.16 -24.62 -19.85
C ALA A 90 1.27 -23.33 -19.04
N SER A 91 1.74 -23.44 -17.81
CA SER A 91 1.71 -22.38 -16.81
C SER A 91 3.10 -22.04 -16.31
N VAL A 92 3.27 -20.84 -15.75
CA VAL A 92 4.50 -20.44 -15.06
C VAL A 92 4.38 -20.82 -13.60
N VAL A 93 5.25 -21.71 -13.12
CA VAL A 93 5.23 -22.20 -11.73
C VAL A 93 6.23 -21.48 -10.83
N ARG A 94 7.26 -20.88 -11.44
CA ARG A 94 8.23 -20.05 -10.74
C ARG A 94 8.64 -18.87 -11.61
N LEU A 95 8.64 -17.66 -11.02
CA LEU A 95 9.08 -16.45 -11.70
C LEU A 95 9.89 -15.60 -10.73
N VAL A 96 11.15 -15.38 -11.06
CA VAL A 96 12.08 -14.56 -10.30
C VAL A 96 12.53 -13.38 -11.16
N TYR A 97 12.34 -12.18 -10.68
CA TYR A 97 12.93 -10.98 -11.25
C TYR A 97 14.36 -10.84 -10.74
N LYS A 98 15.34 -10.75 -11.63
CA LYS A 98 16.77 -10.72 -11.31
C LYS A 98 17.30 -9.31 -11.01
N GLY A 99 16.52 -8.29 -11.29
CA GLY A 99 16.94 -6.91 -11.33
C GLY A 99 17.10 -6.42 -12.77
N ASP A 100 17.33 -5.13 -12.91
CA ASP A 100 17.57 -4.47 -14.20
C ASP A 100 18.95 -3.83 -14.17
N PRO A 101 19.98 -4.48 -14.74
CA PRO A 101 21.36 -3.98 -14.73
C PRO A 101 21.50 -2.64 -15.44
N GLU A 102 20.73 -2.37 -16.48
CA GLU A 102 20.76 -1.10 -17.23
C GLU A 102 20.27 0.07 -16.37
N ASN A 103 19.27 -0.17 -15.53
CA ASN A 103 18.74 0.80 -14.56
C ASN A 103 19.40 0.71 -13.19
N ARG A 104 20.54 0.03 -13.04
CA ARG A 104 21.28 -0.19 -11.78
C ARG A 104 20.44 -0.85 -10.68
N ASP A 105 19.38 -1.55 -11.06
CA ASP A 105 18.54 -2.30 -10.15
C ASP A 105 19.14 -3.69 -9.93
N ARG A 106 19.65 -3.94 -8.74
CA ARG A 106 20.17 -5.25 -8.31
C ARG A 106 19.18 -6.00 -7.42
N THR A 107 17.93 -5.60 -7.42
CA THR A 107 16.92 -6.18 -6.54
C THR A 107 16.41 -7.49 -7.13
N ARG A 108 16.88 -8.61 -6.58
CA ARG A 108 16.32 -9.93 -6.89
C ARG A 108 15.02 -10.14 -6.08
N ALA A 109 13.96 -10.59 -6.72
CA ALA A 109 12.69 -10.88 -6.05
C ALA A 109 11.98 -12.08 -6.67
N VAL A 110 11.50 -12.98 -5.84
CA VAL A 110 10.59 -14.05 -6.24
C VAL A 110 9.20 -13.45 -6.38
N LEU A 111 8.70 -13.36 -7.61
CA LEU A 111 7.37 -12.82 -7.92
C LEU A 111 6.30 -13.91 -7.78
N LEU A 112 6.65 -15.13 -8.15
CA LEU A 112 5.79 -16.31 -8.10
C LEU A 112 6.61 -17.55 -7.74
N ASN A 113 6.03 -18.39 -6.89
CA ASN A 113 6.54 -19.73 -6.64
C ASN A 113 5.37 -20.63 -6.23
N THR A 114 5.06 -21.68 -7.01
CA THR A 114 3.99 -22.63 -6.73
C THR A 114 4.57 -24.00 -6.35
N THR A 115 3.81 -24.84 -5.66
CA THR A 115 4.25 -26.18 -5.23
C THR A 115 4.39 -27.17 -6.38
N GLY A 116 4.04 -26.78 -7.62
CA GLY A 116 4.10 -27.66 -8.80
C GLY A 116 2.88 -28.59 -8.97
N GLU A 117 2.10 -28.80 -7.92
CA GLU A 117 0.84 -29.56 -7.96
C GLU A 117 -0.36 -28.66 -8.26
N ASP A 118 -0.22 -27.37 -7.98
CA ASP A 118 -1.23 -26.35 -8.24
C ASP A 118 -1.06 -25.76 -9.64
N PRO A 119 -2.15 -25.34 -10.30
CA PRO A 119 -2.08 -24.60 -11.54
C PRO A 119 -1.24 -23.34 -11.34
N GLY A 120 -0.22 -23.16 -12.16
CA GLY A 120 0.65 -21.99 -12.12
C GLY A 120 -0.03 -20.74 -12.66
N LEU A 121 0.75 -19.67 -12.73
CA LEU A 121 0.36 -18.39 -13.35
C LEU A 121 0.03 -18.62 -14.83
N PHE A 122 -1.05 -18.00 -15.29
CA PHE A 122 -1.60 -18.12 -16.65
C PHE A 122 -2.17 -19.48 -17.00
N ALA A 123 -2.42 -20.36 -16.03
CA ALA A 123 -3.23 -21.54 -16.29
C ALA A 123 -4.64 -21.09 -16.76
N ALA A 124 -5.11 -21.65 -17.86
CA ALA A 124 -6.44 -21.35 -18.39
C ALA A 124 -7.43 -22.41 -17.93
N ARG A 125 -8.66 -21.99 -17.60
CA ARG A 125 -9.75 -22.90 -17.24
C ARG A 125 -10.94 -22.62 -18.14
N PHE A 126 -11.55 -23.69 -18.69
CA PHE A 126 -12.85 -23.60 -19.35
C PHE A 126 -13.94 -23.90 -18.34
N THR A 127 -14.83 -22.93 -18.09
CA THR A 127 -15.85 -23.05 -17.04
C THR A 127 -17.03 -23.97 -17.41
N ASN A 128 -17.21 -24.29 -18.70
CA ASN A 128 -18.33 -25.10 -19.18
C ASN A 128 -17.95 -26.48 -19.70
N GLU A 129 -16.68 -26.86 -19.64
CA GLU A 129 -16.21 -28.14 -20.17
C GLU A 129 -15.80 -29.11 -19.07
N THR A 130 -15.92 -30.41 -19.38
CA THR A 130 -15.47 -31.50 -18.49
C THR A 130 -13.95 -31.57 -18.36
N THR A 131 -13.21 -30.86 -19.21
CA THR A 131 -11.74 -30.84 -19.19
C THR A 131 -11.24 -29.54 -18.61
N ASP A 132 -10.64 -29.59 -17.44
CA ASP A 132 -9.94 -28.45 -16.82
C ASP A 132 -8.57 -28.28 -17.49
N LEU A 133 -8.46 -27.31 -18.41
CA LEU A 133 -7.19 -27.00 -19.09
C LEU A 133 -6.07 -26.60 -18.11
N SER A 134 -6.39 -26.13 -16.92
CA SER A 134 -5.38 -25.80 -15.92
C SER A 134 -4.62 -27.04 -15.42
N ARG A 135 -5.21 -28.22 -15.59
CA ARG A 135 -4.64 -29.51 -15.23
C ARG A 135 -4.36 -30.42 -16.44
N ALA A 136 -4.57 -29.92 -17.65
CA ALA A 136 -4.25 -30.64 -18.88
C ALA A 136 -2.73 -30.63 -19.15
N LEU A 137 -2.20 -31.70 -19.71
CA LEU A 137 -0.79 -31.79 -20.13
C LEU A 137 -0.64 -31.22 -21.55
N PHE A 138 0.09 -30.12 -21.65
CA PHE A 138 0.46 -29.50 -22.92
C PHE A 138 1.80 -30.06 -23.42
N LYS A 139 1.96 -30.15 -24.71
CA LYS A 139 3.24 -30.45 -25.34
C LYS A 139 4.00 -29.16 -25.63
N LEU A 140 5.29 -29.11 -25.30
CA LEU A 140 6.18 -28.04 -25.78
C LEU A 140 6.42 -28.29 -27.25
N ASN A 141 5.89 -27.40 -28.10
CA ASN A 141 6.00 -27.52 -29.56
C ASN A 141 7.25 -26.79 -30.08
N LYS A 142 7.53 -25.60 -29.52
CA LYS A 142 8.68 -24.81 -29.96
C LYS A 142 9.26 -24.05 -28.79
N GLN A 143 10.60 -23.98 -28.73
CA GLN A 143 11.37 -23.07 -27.88
C GLN A 143 12.40 -22.38 -28.76
N ASP A 144 12.38 -21.04 -28.78
CA ASP A 144 13.26 -20.23 -29.59
C ASP A 144 13.65 -18.95 -28.83
N GLY A 145 14.85 -18.96 -28.26
CA GLY A 145 15.32 -17.88 -27.41
C GLY A 145 14.35 -17.58 -26.25
N ASP A 146 13.76 -16.40 -26.26
CA ASP A 146 12.83 -15.89 -25.26
C ASP A 146 11.36 -16.29 -25.51
N SER A 147 11.10 -17.20 -26.46
CA SER A 147 9.75 -17.61 -26.89
C SER A 147 9.49 -19.09 -26.62
N PHE A 148 8.28 -19.40 -26.11
CA PHE A 148 7.82 -20.77 -25.82
C PHE A 148 6.44 -20.97 -26.39
N GLU A 149 6.23 -22.08 -27.09
CA GLU A 149 4.93 -22.48 -27.62
C GLU A 149 4.50 -23.83 -27.03
N PHE A 150 3.36 -23.83 -26.37
CA PHE A 150 2.72 -25.02 -25.81
C PHE A 150 1.42 -25.31 -26.55
N VAL A 151 1.17 -26.58 -26.87
CA VAL A 151 0.00 -27.01 -27.60
C VAL A 151 -0.73 -28.11 -26.82
N TYR A 152 -2.05 -27.95 -26.72
CA TYR A 152 -2.98 -28.99 -26.29
C TYR A 152 -4.03 -29.19 -27.35
N GLU A 153 -4.32 -30.45 -27.71
CA GLU A 153 -5.32 -30.78 -28.72
C GLU A 153 -6.29 -31.83 -28.18
N ARG A 154 -7.57 -31.56 -28.31
CA ARG A 154 -8.63 -32.53 -28.12
C ARG A 154 -9.19 -32.88 -29.49
N GLN A 155 -8.84 -34.04 -29.97
CA GLN A 155 -9.15 -34.49 -31.35
C GLN A 155 -10.61 -34.25 -31.71
N GLY A 156 -10.87 -33.65 -32.88
CA GLY A 156 -12.20 -33.36 -33.40
C GLY A 156 -12.99 -32.31 -32.61
N GLN A 157 -12.40 -31.68 -31.62
CA GLN A 157 -13.08 -30.66 -30.81
C GLN A 157 -12.39 -29.31 -30.89
N TYR A 158 -11.16 -29.21 -30.40
CA TYR A 158 -10.41 -27.96 -30.42
C TYR A 158 -8.92 -28.18 -30.21
N ARG A 159 -8.14 -27.21 -30.66
CA ARG A 159 -6.71 -27.09 -30.41
C ARG A 159 -6.46 -25.78 -29.67
N PHE A 160 -5.70 -25.82 -28.58
CA PHE A 160 -5.37 -24.68 -27.77
C PHE A 160 -3.87 -24.48 -27.75
N VAL A 161 -3.42 -23.27 -28.14
CA VAL A 161 -1.99 -22.93 -28.22
C VAL A 161 -1.72 -21.76 -27.31
N LYS A 162 -0.69 -21.89 -26.49
CA LYS A 162 -0.15 -20.78 -25.68
C LYS A 162 1.25 -20.44 -26.12
N ARG A 163 1.49 -19.14 -26.37
CA ARG A 163 2.81 -18.61 -26.70
C ARG A 163 3.20 -17.58 -25.66
N PHE A 164 4.37 -17.78 -25.06
CA PHE A 164 4.97 -16.84 -24.13
C PHE A 164 6.17 -16.17 -24.79
N PHE A 165 6.26 -14.85 -24.67
CA PHE A 165 7.38 -14.03 -25.11
C PHE A 165 7.94 -13.27 -23.92
N MET A 166 9.11 -13.69 -23.43
CA MET A 166 9.76 -13.13 -22.25
C MET A 166 10.78 -12.08 -22.67
N SER A 167 10.49 -10.79 -22.48
CA SER A 167 11.46 -9.74 -22.83
C SER A 167 12.70 -9.80 -21.94
N GLY A 168 13.90 -9.74 -22.55
CA GLY A 168 15.16 -9.61 -21.83
C GLY A 168 15.55 -8.18 -21.46
N THR A 169 14.81 -7.17 -21.95
CA THR A 169 15.11 -5.74 -21.76
C THR A 169 14.02 -4.96 -21.06
N SER A 170 12.80 -5.49 -20.96
CA SER A 170 11.68 -4.86 -20.27
C SER A 170 10.94 -5.86 -19.41
N ALA A 171 10.34 -5.38 -18.31
CA ALA A 171 9.58 -6.22 -17.38
C ALA A 171 8.21 -6.63 -17.97
N ILE A 172 8.18 -7.00 -19.25
CA ILE A 172 6.99 -7.39 -20.01
C ILE A 172 7.07 -8.86 -20.39
N ILE A 173 5.95 -9.53 -20.20
CA ILE A 173 5.68 -10.87 -20.72
C ILE A 173 4.46 -10.76 -21.61
N ASN A 174 4.61 -11.06 -22.89
CA ASN A 174 3.47 -11.16 -23.79
C ASN A 174 3.00 -12.63 -23.82
N LEU A 175 1.73 -12.82 -23.52
CA LEU A 175 1.07 -14.12 -23.62
C LEU A 175 0.05 -14.06 -24.74
N GLU A 176 0.16 -14.98 -25.70
CA GLU A 176 -0.84 -15.23 -26.73
C GLU A 176 -1.56 -16.53 -26.45
N MET A 177 -2.87 -16.54 -26.59
CA MET A 177 -3.72 -17.72 -26.53
C MET A 177 -4.47 -17.84 -27.85
N GLU A 178 -4.24 -18.94 -28.58
CA GLU A 178 -4.93 -19.27 -29.82
C GLU A 178 -5.84 -20.46 -29.57
N ILE A 179 -7.11 -20.32 -29.94
CA ILE A 179 -8.12 -21.36 -29.87
C ILE A 179 -8.57 -21.65 -31.29
N GLU A 180 -8.38 -22.88 -31.75
CA GLU A 180 -8.83 -23.38 -33.02
C GLU A 180 -9.98 -24.38 -32.80
N ASN A 181 -11.13 -24.12 -33.41
CA ASN A 181 -12.29 -25.00 -33.34
C ASN A 181 -12.21 -26.06 -34.42
N LEU A 182 -11.94 -27.30 -34.03
CA LEU A 182 -11.81 -28.46 -34.94
C LEU A 182 -13.15 -29.19 -35.17
N SER A 183 -14.26 -28.69 -34.64
CA SER A 183 -15.59 -29.26 -34.81
C SER A 183 -16.34 -28.62 -35.99
N ASP A 184 -17.45 -29.23 -36.38
CA ASP A 184 -18.30 -28.80 -37.50
C ASP A 184 -19.29 -27.71 -37.09
N THR A 185 -19.30 -27.26 -35.80
CA THR A 185 -20.24 -26.26 -35.29
C THR A 185 -19.48 -25.15 -34.56
N GLU A 186 -20.06 -23.96 -34.55
CA GLU A 186 -19.56 -22.86 -33.74
C GLU A 186 -19.56 -23.22 -32.26
N LYS A 187 -18.47 -22.93 -31.57
CA LYS A 187 -18.32 -23.16 -30.13
C LYS A 187 -17.98 -21.88 -29.38
N GLN A 188 -18.52 -21.76 -28.18
CA GLN A 188 -18.14 -20.73 -27.21
C GLN A 188 -17.20 -21.31 -26.17
N PHE A 189 -16.08 -20.63 -25.96
CA PHE A 189 -15.05 -20.99 -25.00
C PHE A 189 -15.01 -19.94 -23.87
N PRO A 190 -15.66 -20.22 -22.73
CA PRO A 190 -15.52 -19.36 -21.54
C PRO A 190 -14.17 -19.62 -20.87
N VAL A 191 -13.27 -18.66 -20.97
CA VAL A 191 -11.90 -18.79 -20.49
C VAL A 191 -11.70 -17.96 -19.24
N ASP A 192 -11.33 -18.58 -18.14
CA ASP A 192 -10.79 -17.92 -16.95
C ASP A 192 -9.27 -18.07 -16.95
N LEU A 193 -8.57 -16.99 -16.63
CA LEU A 193 -7.12 -16.95 -16.54
C LEU A 193 -6.67 -16.88 -15.10
N SER A 194 -5.94 -17.88 -14.62
CA SER A 194 -5.38 -17.87 -13.27
C SER A 194 -4.16 -16.97 -13.17
N LEU A 195 -4.17 -16.09 -12.18
CA LEU A 195 -3.07 -15.20 -11.80
C LEU A 195 -2.50 -15.59 -10.42
N GLY A 196 -2.58 -16.87 -10.04
CA GLY A 196 -2.23 -17.37 -8.72
C GLY A 196 -0.85 -16.94 -8.25
N LEU A 197 -0.74 -16.55 -6.99
CA LEU A 197 0.51 -16.21 -6.32
C LEU A 197 0.60 -16.98 -5.01
N LEU A 198 1.70 -17.69 -4.80
CA LEU A 198 1.99 -18.35 -3.53
C LEU A 198 2.66 -17.37 -2.56
N ALA A 199 2.11 -17.25 -1.36
CA ALA A 199 2.83 -16.63 -0.26
C ALA A 199 3.83 -17.67 0.29
N GLU A 200 5.13 -17.49 0.05
CA GLU A 200 6.16 -18.39 0.57
C GLU A 200 6.14 -18.40 2.11
N ALA A 201 5.94 -19.58 2.69
CA ALA A 201 5.92 -19.79 4.14
C ALA A 201 7.28 -19.56 4.83
N ASN A 202 8.39 -19.50 4.07
CA ASN A 202 9.76 -19.50 4.58
C ASN A 202 10.52 -18.18 4.44
N GLU A 203 10.02 -17.21 3.69
CA GLU A 203 10.57 -15.87 3.78
C GLU A 203 9.84 -15.11 4.90
N SER A 204 10.59 -14.40 5.72
CA SER A 204 10.09 -13.40 6.68
C SER A 204 9.30 -12.25 5.99
N THR A 205 8.80 -12.50 4.80
CA THR A 205 7.91 -11.65 4.04
C THR A 205 6.60 -11.60 4.81
N ARG A 206 6.36 -10.48 5.43
CA ARG A 206 5.11 -10.19 6.12
C ARG A 206 3.99 -10.44 5.13
N ILE A 207 3.15 -11.42 5.41
CA ILE A 207 1.93 -11.76 4.64
C ILE A 207 1.08 -10.50 4.35
N HIS A 208 1.31 -9.40 5.09
CA HIS A 208 0.65 -8.11 4.93
C HIS A 208 1.07 -7.29 3.69
N ASP A 209 2.09 -7.72 2.94
CA ASP A 209 2.63 -6.95 1.82
C ASP A 209 1.92 -7.26 0.48
N PHE A 210 0.88 -8.12 0.47
CA PHE A 210 0.13 -8.46 -0.73
C PHE A 210 -1.16 -7.66 -0.84
N GLU A 211 -1.43 -7.16 -2.05
CA GLU A 211 -2.68 -6.51 -2.41
C GLU A 211 -3.17 -7.03 -3.75
N ALA A 212 -4.48 -7.23 -3.88
CA ALA A 212 -5.13 -7.45 -5.16
C ALA A 212 -5.63 -6.13 -5.72
N VAL A 213 -5.47 -5.93 -7.03
CA VAL A 213 -5.88 -4.69 -7.72
C VAL A 213 -6.59 -4.99 -9.02
N ALA A 214 -7.58 -4.17 -9.35
CA ALA A 214 -8.26 -4.18 -10.64
C ALA A 214 -8.63 -2.76 -11.05
N TRP A 215 -8.62 -2.48 -12.34
CA TRP A 215 -9.04 -1.21 -12.92
C TRP A 215 -10.38 -1.38 -13.63
N THR A 216 -11.37 -0.64 -13.17
CA THR A 216 -12.66 -0.46 -13.83
C THR A 216 -12.75 0.96 -14.40
N ASP A 217 -13.40 1.87 -13.71
CA ASP A 217 -13.35 3.33 -13.84
C ASP A 217 -12.31 3.97 -12.90
N LYS A 218 -11.88 3.21 -11.91
CA LYS A 218 -10.87 3.55 -10.88
C LYS A 218 -10.14 2.29 -10.42
N VAL A 219 -9.04 2.47 -9.72
CA VAL A 219 -8.34 1.33 -9.09
C VAL A 219 -9.14 0.84 -7.89
N MET A 220 -9.64 -0.38 -7.99
CA MET A 220 -10.15 -1.16 -6.87
C MET A 220 -8.99 -1.93 -6.25
N ALA A 221 -8.89 -1.95 -4.92
CA ALA A 221 -7.80 -2.64 -4.23
C ALA A 221 -8.26 -3.26 -2.93
N SER A 222 -7.67 -4.40 -2.58
CA SER A 222 -7.87 -5.07 -1.29
C SER A 222 -6.55 -5.62 -0.77
N ASP A 223 -6.26 -5.33 0.50
CA ASP A 223 -5.11 -5.88 1.20
C ASP A 223 -5.34 -7.35 1.59
N HIS A 224 -4.24 -8.07 1.84
CA HIS A 224 -4.27 -9.49 2.20
C HIS A 224 -5.17 -9.80 3.40
N THR A 225 -5.20 -8.92 4.42
CA THR A 225 -6.03 -9.13 5.61
C THR A 225 -7.53 -9.15 5.29
N ARG A 226 -7.96 -8.35 4.33
CA ARG A 226 -9.35 -8.32 3.86
C ARG A 226 -9.64 -9.49 2.94
N ILE A 227 -8.70 -9.82 2.03
CA ILE A 227 -8.82 -10.97 1.11
C ILE A 227 -9.02 -12.25 1.93
N ARG A 228 -8.22 -12.48 2.96
CA ARG A 228 -8.34 -13.63 3.86
C ARG A 228 -9.70 -13.75 4.55
N LYS A 229 -10.29 -12.60 4.91
CA LYS A 229 -11.58 -12.58 5.63
C LYS A 229 -12.80 -12.71 4.73
N LYS A 230 -12.76 -12.15 3.53
CA LYS A 230 -13.95 -11.95 2.68
C LYS A 230 -13.73 -12.28 1.21
N GLY A 231 -12.49 -12.58 0.78
CA GLY A 231 -12.12 -12.54 -0.62
C GLY A 231 -12.08 -11.10 -1.16
N PHE A 232 -11.80 -10.99 -2.43
CA PHE A 232 -11.89 -9.74 -3.17
C PHE A 232 -12.50 -10.03 -4.53
N GLU A 233 -13.71 -9.58 -4.75
CA GLU A 233 -14.43 -9.78 -5.99
C GLU A 233 -14.73 -8.43 -6.64
N VAL A 234 -14.41 -8.31 -7.92
CA VAL A 234 -14.73 -7.15 -8.75
C VAL A 234 -15.50 -7.67 -9.97
N SER A 235 -16.69 -7.14 -10.18
CA SER A 235 -17.54 -7.49 -11.32
C SER A 235 -17.71 -6.29 -12.24
N GLY A 236 -17.89 -6.55 -13.54
CA GLY A 236 -18.07 -5.53 -14.57
C GLY A 236 -16.86 -5.43 -15.50
N LYS A 237 -16.80 -4.37 -16.30
CA LYS A 237 -15.73 -4.17 -17.29
C LYS A 237 -14.41 -3.85 -16.59
N ILE A 238 -13.48 -4.78 -16.67
CA ILE A 238 -12.14 -4.66 -16.09
C ILE A 238 -11.15 -4.44 -17.22
N ALA A 239 -10.44 -3.33 -17.18
CA ALA A 239 -9.41 -3.02 -18.19
C ALA A 239 -8.09 -3.75 -17.93
N TRP A 240 -7.73 -3.90 -16.66
CA TRP A 240 -6.60 -4.70 -16.22
C TRP A 240 -6.78 -5.11 -14.75
N ALA A 241 -6.14 -6.22 -14.37
CA ALA A 241 -6.13 -6.69 -12.98
C ALA A 241 -4.76 -7.29 -12.63
N GLY A 242 -4.52 -7.52 -11.35
CA GLY A 242 -3.29 -8.16 -10.92
C GLY A 242 -3.06 -8.14 -9.43
N LEU A 243 -1.86 -8.53 -9.06
CA LEU A 243 -1.39 -8.67 -7.69
C LEU A 243 -0.17 -7.78 -7.46
N LEU A 244 -0.13 -7.14 -6.31
CA LEU A 244 1.01 -6.34 -5.86
C LEU A 244 1.67 -7.05 -4.69
N LYS A 245 3.00 -7.07 -4.69
CA LYS A 245 3.83 -7.54 -3.57
C LYS A 245 4.80 -6.43 -3.20
N LYS A 246 4.55 -5.70 -2.12
CA LYS A 246 5.36 -4.56 -1.62
C LYS A 246 5.88 -3.63 -2.72
N TYR A 247 7.01 -3.98 -3.34
CA TYR A 247 7.69 -3.18 -4.37
C TYR A 247 7.43 -3.64 -5.80
N PHE A 248 6.78 -4.79 -5.99
CA PHE A 248 6.59 -5.43 -7.28
C PHE A 248 5.13 -5.52 -7.65
N ALA A 249 4.87 -5.56 -8.95
CA ALA A 249 3.54 -5.73 -9.51
C ALA A 249 3.54 -6.83 -10.56
N LEU A 250 2.51 -7.66 -10.53
CA LEU A 250 2.12 -8.57 -11.58
C LEU A 250 0.76 -8.07 -12.09
N LEU A 251 0.75 -7.40 -13.23
CA LEU A 251 -0.46 -6.79 -13.81
C LEU A 251 -0.73 -7.38 -15.17
N VAL A 252 -1.99 -7.69 -15.45
CA VAL A 252 -2.43 -8.30 -16.71
C VAL A 252 -3.49 -7.43 -17.35
N LYS A 253 -3.24 -7.01 -18.59
CA LYS A 253 -4.19 -6.34 -19.46
C LYS A 253 -4.51 -7.25 -20.63
N PRO A 254 -5.71 -7.87 -20.67
CA PRO A 254 -6.17 -8.63 -21.81
C PRO A 254 -6.59 -7.72 -22.97
N ASP A 255 -6.53 -8.23 -24.21
CA ASP A 255 -7.15 -7.61 -25.38
C ASP A 255 -8.63 -7.97 -25.53
N ILE A 256 -9.10 -8.91 -24.73
CA ILE A 256 -10.50 -9.31 -24.59
C ILE A 256 -11.10 -8.68 -23.32
N GLN A 257 -12.40 -8.42 -23.32
CA GLN A 257 -13.06 -7.86 -22.15
C GLN A 257 -12.99 -8.83 -20.98
N ALA A 258 -12.43 -8.37 -19.87
CA ALA A 258 -12.56 -9.07 -18.60
C ALA A 258 -13.82 -8.60 -17.88
N MET A 259 -14.63 -9.56 -17.42
CA MET A 259 -15.94 -9.33 -16.82
C MET A 259 -15.94 -9.50 -15.30
N GLY A 260 -14.90 -10.13 -14.75
CA GLY A 260 -14.77 -10.36 -13.31
C GLY A 260 -13.33 -10.62 -12.91
N TYR A 261 -13.02 -10.30 -11.67
CA TYR A 261 -11.76 -10.63 -11.02
C TYR A 261 -12.04 -11.08 -9.60
N ASP A 262 -11.68 -12.32 -9.29
CA ASP A 262 -11.92 -12.95 -8.01
C ASP A 262 -10.60 -13.36 -7.37
N VAL A 263 -10.37 -12.92 -6.12
CA VAL A 263 -9.17 -13.25 -5.35
C VAL A 263 -9.56 -13.81 -3.99
N ARG A 264 -9.04 -14.97 -3.67
CA ARG A 264 -9.28 -15.68 -2.41
C ARG A 264 -8.02 -16.37 -1.91
N GLU A 265 -7.94 -16.57 -0.63
CA GLU A 265 -6.90 -17.38 0.01
C GLU A 265 -7.46 -18.78 0.26
N VAL A 266 -6.73 -19.79 -0.21
CA VAL A 266 -7.02 -21.19 0.04
C VAL A 266 -5.75 -21.82 0.61
N GLY A 267 -5.79 -22.25 1.88
CA GLY A 267 -4.59 -22.68 2.59
C GLY A 267 -3.59 -21.54 2.76
N HIS A 268 -2.43 -21.64 2.12
CA HIS A 268 -1.39 -20.60 2.10
C HIS A 268 -1.22 -19.97 0.71
N THR A 269 -2.12 -20.25 -0.22
CA THR A 269 -2.05 -19.78 -1.61
C THR A 269 -3.10 -18.71 -1.86
N LEU A 270 -2.69 -17.59 -2.42
CA LEU A 270 -3.61 -16.62 -3.00
C LEU A 270 -3.97 -17.06 -4.42
N TRP A 271 -5.24 -17.35 -4.62
CA TRP A 271 -5.82 -17.64 -5.92
C TRP A 271 -6.45 -16.37 -6.47
N ALA A 272 -6.05 -16.01 -7.67
CA ALA A 272 -6.59 -14.87 -8.38
C ALA A 272 -7.01 -15.32 -9.78
N ASP A 273 -8.30 -15.22 -10.08
CA ASP A 273 -8.88 -15.65 -11.34
C ASP A 273 -9.47 -14.44 -12.07
N LEU A 274 -9.01 -14.22 -13.30
CA LEU A 274 -9.52 -13.20 -14.22
C LEU A 274 -10.54 -13.86 -15.15
N LYS A 275 -11.83 -13.53 -14.98
CA LYS A 275 -12.95 -14.05 -15.76
C LYS A 275 -13.08 -13.24 -17.04
N LEU A 276 -12.93 -13.91 -18.20
CA LEU A 276 -12.99 -13.27 -19.50
C LEU A 276 -14.35 -13.46 -20.14
N GLU A 277 -14.67 -12.58 -21.09
CA GLU A 277 -15.83 -12.77 -21.95
C GLU A 277 -15.65 -14.06 -22.79
N PRO A 278 -16.70 -14.91 -22.92
CA PRO A 278 -16.61 -16.12 -23.73
C PRO A 278 -16.18 -15.83 -25.17
N VAL A 279 -15.22 -16.61 -25.67
CA VAL A 279 -14.72 -16.48 -27.04
C VAL A 279 -15.54 -17.39 -27.95
N SER A 280 -16.28 -16.80 -28.91
CA SER A 280 -16.99 -17.58 -29.95
C SER A 280 -16.05 -17.85 -31.11
N VAL A 281 -15.89 -19.14 -31.47
CA VAL A 281 -15.02 -19.58 -32.57
C VAL A 281 -15.86 -20.37 -33.57
N PRO A 282 -16.05 -19.86 -34.80
CA PRO A 282 -16.75 -20.61 -35.85
C PRO A 282 -16.06 -21.94 -36.19
N ALA A 283 -16.82 -22.87 -36.79
CA ALA A 283 -16.30 -24.16 -37.22
C ALA A 283 -15.07 -24.01 -38.11
N GLY A 284 -14.02 -24.77 -37.84
CA GLY A 284 -12.78 -24.78 -38.60
C GLY A 284 -11.97 -23.47 -38.57
N GLN A 285 -12.34 -22.53 -37.74
CA GLN A 285 -11.61 -21.26 -37.58
C GLN A 285 -10.79 -21.22 -36.30
N LYS A 286 -9.87 -20.24 -36.24
CA LYS A 286 -9.06 -19.95 -35.06
C LYS A 286 -9.13 -18.48 -34.68
N ILE A 287 -9.04 -18.23 -33.40
CA ILE A 287 -9.00 -16.87 -32.80
C ILE A 287 -7.83 -16.79 -31.85
N THR A 288 -7.05 -15.72 -31.97
CA THR A 288 -5.92 -15.42 -31.07
C THR A 288 -6.30 -14.27 -30.17
N LYS A 289 -6.00 -14.40 -28.87
CA LYS A 289 -6.14 -13.35 -27.85
C LYS A 289 -4.79 -13.05 -27.23
N GLN A 290 -4.53 -11.78 -27.01
CA GLN A 290 -3.26 -11.30 -26.48
C GLN A 290 -3.42 -10.76 -25.06
N PHE A 291 -2.42 -11.00 -24.23
CA PHE A 291 -2.35 -10.53 -22.86
C PHE A 291 -1.03 -9.81 -22.66
N PHE A 292 -1.14 -8.52 -22.35
CA PHE A 292 0.00 -7.71 -21.99
C PHE A 292 0.23 -7.82 -20.48
N VAL A 293 1.33 -8.45 -20.09
CA VAL A 293 1.65 -8.73 -18.69
C VAL A 293 2.86 -7.92 -18.27
N TYR A 294 2.71 -7.17 -17.21
CA TYR A 294 3.82 -6.53 -16.52
C TYR A 294 4.18 -7.33 -15.27
N ALA A 295 5.44 -7.74 -15.15
CA ALA A 295 5.95 -8.50 -14.00
C ALA A 295 7.26 -7.87 -13.50
N GLY A 296 7.18 -6.81 -12.71
CA GLY A 296 8.35 -6.05 -12.31
C GLY A 296 8.12 -5.03 -11.20
N PRO A 297 9.11 -4.16 -10.95
CA PRO A 297 9.06 -3.18 -9.88
C PRO A 297 8.03 -2.08 -10.11
N GLN A 298 7.37 -1.60 -9.05
CA GLN A 298 6.37 -0.53 -9.09
C GLN A 298 7.04 0.84 -9.33
N ARG A 299 7.58 1.08 -10.54
CA ARG A 299 8.19 2.36 -10.93
C ARG A 299 7.21 3.20 -11.72
N TYR A 300 6.86 4.40 -11.21
CA TYR A 300 5.89 5.29 -11.83
C TYR A 300 6.17 5.55 -13.32
N ASN A 301 7.41 5.94 -13.66
CA ASN A 301 7.75 6.28 -15.03
C ASN A 301 7.66 5.07 -15.98
N THR A 302 8.11 3.89 -15.52
CA THR A 302 8.01 2.64 -16.28
C THR A 302 6.55 2.25 -16.50
N LEU A 303 5.73 2.26 -15.44
CA LEU A 303 4.30 1.91 -15.56
C LEU A 303 3.55 2.90 -16.45
N LYS A 304 3.88 4.20 -16.37
CA LYS A 304 3.28 5.24 -17.20
C LYS A 304 3.68 5.14 -18.67
N SER A 305 4.91 4.70 -18.98
CA SER A 305 5.39 4.60 -20.37
C SER A 305 4.61 3.59 -21.22
N PHE A 306 3.93 2.63 -20.58
CA PHE A 306 3.07 1.68 -21.29
C PHE A 306 1.73 2.27 -21.76
N GLY A 307 1.30 3.40 -21.22
CA GLY A 307 0.09 4.10 -21.66
C GLY A 307 -1.23 3.35 -21.38
N VAL A 308 -1.21 2.33 -20.52
CA VAL A 308 -2.37 1.47 -20.20
C VAL A 308 -2.97 1.75 -18.82
N GLY A 309 -2.48 2.77 -18.12
CA GLY A 309 -2.99 3.18 -16.82
C GLY A 309 -2.45 2.38 -15.62
N PHE A 310 -1.41 1.58 -15.79
CA PHE A 310 -0.79 0.81 -14.70
C PHE A 310 -0.21 1.71 -13.60
N GLU A 311 0.23 2.92 -13.93
CA GLU A 311 0.75 3.90 -12.97
C GLU A 311 -0.25 4.30 -11.89
N ASN A 312 -1.54 4.12 -12.13
CA ASN A 312 -2.61 4.45 -11.17
C ASN A 312 -2.57 3.60 -9.90
N ILE A 313 -1.83 2.48 -9.91
CA ILE A 313 -1.60 1.71 -8.69
C ILE A 313 -0.84 2.51 -7.62
N LEU A 314 -0.05 3.53 -8.01
CA LEU A 314 0.77 4.34 -7.12
C LEU A 314 0.06 5.57 -6.57
N SER A 315 -1.03 6.02 -7.22
CA SER A 315 -1.79 7.22 -6.83
C SER A 315 -3.14 6.89 -6.17
N ARG A 316 -3.23 5.75 -5.50
CA ARG A 316 -4.46 5.25 -4.88
C ARG A 316 -4.78 5.96 -3.57
N GLY A 317 -6.09 6.08 -3.29
CA GLY A 317 -6.59 6.58 -2.01
C GLY A 317 -6.61 8.10 -1.91
N PHE A 318 -7.03 8.58 -0.73
CA PHE A 318 -7.24 10.00 -0.48
C PHE A 318 -5.97 10.84 -0.63
N PHE A 319 -4.83 10.31 -0.21
CA PHE A 319 -3.54 11.00 -0.27
C PHE A 319 -2.73 10.69 -1.53
N GLY A 320 -3.25 9.88 -2.46
CA GLY A 320 -2.51 9.40 -3.63
C GLY A 320 -1.88 10.50 -4.50
N ALA A 321 -2.62 11.60 -4.73
CA ALA A 321 -2.08 12.73 -5.47
C ALA A 321 -0.90 13.41 -4.73
N PHE A 322 -0.99 13.52 -3.41
CA PHE A 322 0.08 14.08 -2.58
C PHE A 322 1.28 13.12 -2.45
N GLU A 323 1.02 11.80 -2.36
CA GLU A 323 2.07 10.77 -2.42
C GLU A 323 2.86 10.85 -3.74
N LEU A 324 2.14 10.99 -4.86
CA LEU A 324 2.75 11.14 -6.18
C LEU A 324 3.58 12.44 -6.30
N LEU A 325 3.06 13.56 -5.76
CA LEU A 325 3.80 14.82 -5.71
C LEU A 325 5.10 14.67 -4.91
N LEU A 326 5.04 14.06 -3.72
CA LEU A 326 6.23 13.80 -2.90
C LEU A 326 7.24 12.89 -3.62
N LEU A 327 6.75 11.82 -4.26
CA LEU A 327 7.60 10.90 -5.02
C LEU A 327 8.31 11.63 -6.19
N GLN A 328 7.60 12.45 -6.93
CA GLN A 328 8.17 13.21 -8.05
C GLN A 328 9.17 14.26 -7.55
N ALA A 329 8.85 14.97 -6.46
CA ALA A 329 9.75 15.92 -5.84
C ALA A 329 11.04 15.25 -5.34
N MET A 330 10.90 14.07 -4.71
CA MET A 330 12.05 13.26 -4.26
C MET A 330 12.91 12.78 -5.45
N LYS A 331 12.30 12.32 -6.55
CA LYS A 331 13.03 11.92 -7.75
C LYS A 331 13.68 13.11 -8.45
N PHE A 332 13.06 14.26 -8.41
CA PHE A 332 13.64 15.49 -8.95
C PHE A 332 14.88 15.92 -8.13
N SER A 333 14.76 15.97 -6.80
CA SER A 333 15.91 16.33 -5.94
C SER A 333 17.05 15.32 -6.06
N HIS A 334 16.72 14.02 -6.22
CA HIS A 334 17.70 12.95 -6.34
C HIS A 334 18.65 13.11 -7.53
N LYS A 335 18.23 13.77 -8.60
CA LYS A 335 19.09 14.09 -9.76
C LYS A 335 20.28 14.98 -9.37
N TYR A 336 20.14 15.77 -8.30
CA TYR A 336 21.15 16.70 -7.83
C TYR A 336 21.91 16.18 -6.61
N THR A 337 21.21 15.54 -5.68
CA THR A 337 21.78 15.05 -4.43
C THR A 337 22.48 13.70 -4.59
N GLY A 338 21.97 12.84 -5.49
CA GLY A 338 22.44 11.46 -5.66
C GLY A 338 22.22 10.58 -4.44
N ASN A 339 21.48 11.04 -3.40
CA ASN A 339 21.27 10.30 -2.15
C ASN A 339 19.89 10.58 -1.55
N TYR A 340 19.08 9.54 -1.41
CA TYR A 340 17.71 9.65 -0.91
C TYR A 340 17.59 10.16 0.52
N GLY A 341 18.60 9.99 1.36
CA GLY A 341 18.62 10.56 2.70
C GLY A 341 18.67 12.09 2.65
N TRP A 342 19.50 12.67 1.79
CA TRP A 342 19.51 14.12 1.55
C TRP A 342 18.22 14.62 0.92
N ASP A 343 17.58 13.81 0.06
CA ASP A 343 16.27 14.14 -0.52
C ASP A 343 15.19 14.25 0.55
N ILE A 344 15.17 13.29 1.50
CA ILE A 344 14.26 13.33 2.64
C ILE A 344 14.48 14.59 3.48
N LEU A 345 15.75 14.94 3.76
CA LEU A 345 16.11 16.14 4.51
C LEU A 345 15.61 17.42 3.79
N LEU A 346 15.89 17.53 2.50
CA LEU A 346 15.49 18.68 1.67
C LEU A 346 13.97 18.84 1.63
N LEU A 347 13.25 17.74 1.35
CA LEU A 347 11.79 17.77 1.29
C LEU A 347 11.17 18.10 2.65
N THR A 348 11.72 17.55 3.73
CA THR A 348 11.26 17.89 5.08
C THR A 348 11.43 19.37 5.37
N PHE A 349 12.57 19.94 5.00
CA PHE A 349 12.86 21.36 5.14
C PHE A 349 11.90 22.23 4.32
N LEU A 350 11.67 21.88 3.04
CA LEU A 350 10.76 22.61 2.15
C LEU A 350 9.31 22.56 2.65
N LEU A 351 8.83 21.40 3.10
CA LEU A 351 7.52 21.25 3.71
C LEU A 351 7.40 22.07 4.98
N LYS A 352 8.46 22.09 5.81
CA LYS A 352 8.49 22.90 7.03
C LYS A 352 8.43 24.38 6.73
N LEU A 353 9.14 24.83 5.69
CA LEU A 353 9.11 26.22 5.22
C LEU A 353 7.70 26.59 4.72
N LEU A 354 7.09 25.72 3.92
CA LEU A 354 5.73 25.91 3.38
C LEU A 354 4.69 26.07 4.52
N PHE A 355 4.80 25.25 5.57
CA PHE A 355 3.88 25.29 6.70
C PHE A 355 4.30 26.25 7.81
N SER A 356 5.45 26.94 7.66
CA SER A 356 5.98 27.88 8.67
C SER A 356 4.99 28.97 9.09
N PRO A 357 4.22 29.63 8.21
CA PRO A 357 3.26 30.64 8.63
C PRO A 357 2.20 30.09 9.58
N LEU A 358 1.69 28.89 9.29
CA LEU A 358 0.66 28.23 10.08
C LEU A 358 1.20 27.74 11.42
N THR A 359 2.39 27.17 11.43
CA THR A 359 3.06 26.70 12.66
C THR A 359 3.46 27.88 13.55
N HIS A 360 3.85 29.03 12.99
CA HIS A 360 4.11 30.26 13.74
C HIS A 360 2.85 30.75 14.47
N MET A 361 1.69 30.78 13.81
CA MET A 361 0.41 31.13 14.44
C MET A 361 0.07 30.19 15.60
N SER A 362 0.35 28.88 15.43
CA SER A 362 0.14 27.90 16.49
C SER A 362 1.05 28.15 17.70
N TYR A 363 2.34 28.38 17.48
CA TYR A 363 3.29 28.67 18.57
C TYR A 363 2.93 29.96 19.33
N ASN A 364 2.46 31.00 18.65
CA ASN A 364 1.95 32.20 19.29
C ASN A 364 0.71 31.92 20.17
N SER A 365 -0.21 31.06 19.68
CA SER A 365 -1.38 30.65 20.49
C SER A 365 -0.95 29.86 21.73
N MET A 366 0.03 28.95 21.58
CA MET A 366 0.58 28.17 22.71
C MET A 366 1.31 29.05 23.71
N ALA A 367 2.07 30.05 23.26
CA ALA A 367 2.75 31.00 24.14
C ALA A 367 1.74 31.80 24.98
N LYS A 368 0.62 32.24 24.37
CA LYS A 368 -0.48 32.91 25.11
C LYS A 368 -1.14 31.96 26.11
N MET A 369 -1.38 30.70 25.76
CA MET A 369 -1.92 29.71 26.71
C MET A 369 -0.99 29.49 27.91
N LYS A 370 0.33 29.43 27.68
CA LYS A 370 1.33 29.32 28.75
C LYS A 370 1.24 30.51 29.74
N ALA A 371 1.06 31.72 29.24
CA ALA A 371 0.91 32.92 30.08
C ALA A 371 -0.38 32.87 30.93
N LEU A 372 -1.44 32.20 30.49
CA LEU A 372 -2.69 32.02 31.22
C LEU A 372 -2.68 30.83 32.19
N GLN A 373 -1.63 29.99 32.18
CA GLN A 373 -1.54 28.78 33.01
C GLN A 373 -1.80 29.00 34.50
N PRO A 374 -1.27 30.04 35.19
CA PRO A 374 -1.56 30.24 36.60
C PRO A 374 -3.05 30.48 36.88
N ARG A 375 -3.74 31.25 36.00
CA ARG A 375 -5.18 31.50 36.14
C ARG A 375 -6.02 30.24 35.87
N LEU A 376 -5.60 29.44 34.88
CA LEU A 376 -6.25 28.16 34.59
C LEU A 376 -6.15 27.19 35.78
N GLN A 377 -4.98 27.13 36.44
CA GLN A 377 -4.80 26.32 37.64
C GLN A 377 -5.71 26.79 38.78
N SER A 378 -5.83 28.08 39.01
CA SER A 378 -6.73 28.62 40.07
C SER A 378 -8.21 28.29 39.77
N ILE A 379 -8.65 28.32 38.51
CA ILE A 379 -10.00 27.89 38.13
C ILE A 379 -10.18 26.38 38.37
N GLN A 380 -9.21 25.56 38.00
CA GLN A 380 -9.25 24.10 38.21
C GLN A 380 -9.31 23.75 39.71
N GLU A 381 -8.55 24.43 40.57
CA GLU A 381 -8.57 24.22 42.02
C GLU A 381 -9.90 24.65 42.61
N ARG A 382 -10.44 25.81 42.21
CA ARG A 382 -11.69 26.36 42.69
C ARG A 382 -12.91 25.50 42.34
N HIS A 383 -12.93 24.95 41.16
CA HIS A 383 -14.05 24.18 40.61
C HIS A 383 -13.78 22.67 40.47
N LYS A 384 -12.87 22.13 41.26
CA LYS A 384 -12.45 20.71 41.20
C LYS A 384 -13.62 19.71 41.31
N LYS A 385 -14.70 20.13 42.02
CA LYS A 385 -15.91 19.31 42.23
C LYS A 385 -17.01 19.54 41.20
N ASP A 386 -16.89 20.53 40.33
CA ASP A 386 -17.87 20.88 39.30
C ASP A 386 -17.18 21.04 37.92
N PRO A 387 -17.02 19.94 37.18
CA PRO A 387 -16.37 19.96 35.88
C PRO A 387 -17.09 20.83 34.84
N THR A 388 -18.41 21.00 34.96
CA THR A 388 -19.21 21.80 34.03
C THR A 388 -18.89 23.28 34.19
N ARG A 389 -18.89 23.75 35.40
CA ARG A 389 -18.57 25.16 35.74
C ARG A 389 -17.09 25.45 35.47
N MET A 390 -16.19 24.52 35.79
CA MET A 390 -14.77 24.60 35.48
C MET A 390 -14.53 24.82 33.98
N ASN A 391 -15.11 23.97 33.13
CA ASN A 391 -14.97 24.08 31.67
C ASN A 391 -15.54 25.40 31.14
N LYS A 392 -16.68 25.87 31.69
CA LYS A 392 -17.30 27.13 31.30
C LYS A 392 -16.36 28.30 31.60
N GLU A 393 -15.86 28.41 32.83
CA GLU A 393 -14.97 29.52 33.24
C GLU A 393 -13.63 29.48 32.48
N MET A 394 -13.08 28.27 32.20
CA MET A 394 -11.89 28.14 31.35
C MET A 394 -12.15 28.64 29.93
N MET A 395 -13.30 28.30 29.33
CA MET A 395 -13.65 28.78 27.99
C MET A 395 -13.90 30.29 27.96
N GLU A 396 -14.48 30.86 28.99
CA GLU A 396 -14.64 32.31 29.13
C GLU A 396 -13.28 33.03 29.25
N LEU A 397 -12.35 32.46 30.03
CA LEU A 397 -10.98 32.97 30.14
C LEU A 397 -10.26 32.98 28.79
N TYR A 398 -10.38 31.88 28.00
CA TYR A 398 -9.81 31.79 26.65
C TYR A 398 -10.43 32.83 25.70
N LYS A 399 -11.77 33.00 25.73
CA LYS A 399 -12.48 33.98 24.90
C LYS A 399 -12.06 35.40 25.25
N LYS A 400 -12.02 35.75 26.56
CA LYS A 400 -11.61 37.08 27.05
C LYS A 400 -10.20 37.46 26.60
N ASN A 401 -9.28 36.48 26.57
CA ASN A 401 -7.89 36.70 26.16
C ASN A 401 -7.62 36.41 24.65
N ARG A 402 -8.66 36.16 23.86
CA ARG A 402 -8.56 35.83 22.40
C ARG A 402 -7.55 34.71 22.11
N VAL A 403 -7.57 33.66 22.94
CA VAL A 403 -6.71 32.48 22.79
C VAL A 403 -7.55 31.32 22.33
N ASN A 404 -7.10 30.66 21.26
CA ASN A 404 -7.74 29.45 20.76
C ASN A 404 -7.04 28.19 21.36
N PRO A 405 -7.71 27.40 22.22
CA PRO A 405 -7.12 26.21 22.81
C PRO A 405 -6.79 25.15 21.76
N MET A 406 -7.49 25.12 20.61
CA MET A 406 -7.21 24.23 19.49
C MET A 406 -5.96 24.63 18.67
N GLY A 407 -5.46 25.87 18.87
CA GLY A 407 -4.28 26.34 18.13
C GLY A 407 -3.04 25.49 18.37
N GLY A 408 -2.90 24.87 19.53
CA GLY A 408 -1.75 24.02 19.87
C GLY A 408 -1.68 22.70 19.13
N CYS A 409 -2.81 22.09 18.76
CA CYS A 409 -2.84 20.81 18.06
C CYS A 409 -2.78 20.95 16.52
N LEU A 410 -2.93 22.17 15.99
CA LEU A 410 -2.95 22.43 14.56
C LEU A 410 -1.73 21.88 13.78
N PRO A 411 -0.47 22.02 14.27
CA PRO A 411 0.68 21.41 13.61
C PRO A 411 0.59 19.90 13.51
N MET A 412 0.06 19.23 14.55
CA MET A 412 -0.08 17.77 14.55
C MET A 412 -1.11 17.32 13.52
N VAL A 413 -2.25 17.99 13.42
CA VAL A 413 -3.30 17.67 12.43
C VAL A 413 -2.78 17.85 11.02
N LEU A 414 -2.02 18.90 10.74
CA LEU A 414 -1.39 19.15 9.45
C LEU A 414 -0.32 18.11 9.11
N GLN A 415 0.36 17.59 10.12
CA GLN A 415 1.43 16.62 9.98
C GLN A 415 0.93 15.22 9.59
N ILE A 416 -0.30 14.84 9.99
CA ILE A 416 -0.84 13.48 9.74
C ILE A 416 -0.90 13.16 8.24
N PRO A 417 -1.45 13.99 7.35
CA PRO A 417 -1.43 13.74 5.91
C PRO A 417 -0.02 13.60 5.35
N VAL A 418 0.88 14.47 5.77
CA VAL A 418 2.28 14.45 5.31
C VAL A 418 2.96 13.16 5.76
N PHE A 419 2.76 12.77 7.02
CA PHE A 419 3.31 11.54 7.58
C PHE A 419 2.82 10.29 6.84
N ILE A 420 1.50 10.17 6.63
CA ILE A 420 0.91 9.02 5.93
C ILE A 420 1.46 8.95 4.50
N SER A 421 1.54 10.08 3.80
CA SER A 421 2.04 10.11 2.43
C SER A 421 3.53 9.78 2.35
N PHE A 422 4.35 10.31 3.26
CA PHE A 422 5.77 9.93 3.36
C PHE A 422 5.95 8.44 3.66
N TYR A 423 5.21 7.92 4.63
CA TYR A 423 5.22 6.50 4.97
C TYR A 423 4.89 5.64 3.75
N ASN A 424 3.85 5.99 3.00
CA ASN A 424 3.44 5.25 1.81
C ASN A 424 4.50 5.32 0.70
N VAL A 425 5.07 6.50 0.45
CA VAL A 425 6.15 6.67 -0.54
C VAL A 425 7.37 5.83 -0.16
N LEU A 426 7.82 5.91 1.10
CA LEU A 426 8.99 5.16 1.56
C LEU A 426 8.79 3.65 1.56
N ASN A 427 7.56 3.17 1.83
CA ASN A 427 7.27 1.74 1.81
C ASN A 427 7.05 1.15 0.41
N LYS A 428 6.58 1.97 -0.54
CA LYS A 428 6.21 1.49 -1.89
C LYS A 428 7.30 1.73 -2.94
N THR A 429 8.27 2.62 -2.66
CA THR A 429 9.30 2.98 -3.63
C THR A 429 10.49 2.04 -3.55
N ILE A 430 10.66 1.23 -4.61
CA ILE A 430 11.77 0.27 -4.71
C ILE A 430 13.13 0.97 -4.72
N ASP A 431 13.21 2.18 -5.23
CA ASP A 431 14.44 2.96 -5.34
C ASP A 431 15.07 3.28 -3.97
N LEU A 432 14.30 3.12 -2.88
CA LEU A 432 14.78 3.29 -1.50
C LEU A 432 15.31 2.01 -0.87
N LYS A 433 15.04 0.85 -1.46
CA LYS A 433 15.51 -0.44 -0.96
C LYS A 433 17.03 -0.54 -1.13
N GLY A 434 17.75 -0.73 -0.01
CA GLY A 434 19.20 -0.74 0.00
C GLY A 434 19.85 0.63 -0.21
N ALA A 435 19.06 1.73 -0.25
CA ALA A 435 19.59 3.07 -0.36
C ALA A 435 20.22 3.51 0.97
N ALA A 436 21.55 3.68 0.98
CA ALA A 436 22.27 4.17 2.14
C ALA A 436 22.14 5.70 2.27
N PHE A 437 22.21 6.20 3.52
CA PHE A 437 22.33 7.61 3.79
C PHE A 437 23.76 7.96 4.24
N ILE A 438 23.97 8.15 5.52
CA ILE A 438 25.28 8.47 6.10
C ILE A 438 25.55 7.57 7.32
N TRP A 439 26.82 7.37 7.65
CA TRP A 439 27.33 6.62 8.79
C TRP A 439 26.74 5.21 8.86
N TRP A 440 25.92 4.93 9.87
CA TRP A 440 25.34 3.60 10.12
C TRP A 440 24.03 3.32 9.39
N ILE A 441 23.38 4.33 8.79
CA ILE A 441 22.13 4.15 8.05
C ILE A 441 22.45 3.62 6.65
N LYS A 442 22.42 2.28 6.52
CA LYS A 442 22.79 1.58 5.28
C LYS A 442 21.60 1.29 4.36
N ASP A 443 20.38 1.34 4.88
CA ASP A 443 19.14 1.10 4.14
C ASP A 443 18.02 1.97 4.70
N LEU A 444 17.52 2.89 3.88
CA LEU A 444 16.44 3.79 4.27
C LEU A 444 15.07 3.10 4.33
N SER A 445 14.92 1.92 3.70
CA SER A 445 13.69 1.12 3.69
C SER A 445 13.56 0.14 4.86
N GLU A 446 14.63 -0.01 5.64
CA GLU A 446 14.72 -0.91 6.80
C GLU A 446 15.06 -0.13 8.08
N PRO A 447 14.89 -0.71 9.28
CA PRO A 447 15.40 -0.10 10.52
C PRO A 447 16.92 0.15 10.46
N ASP A 448 17.42 1.16 11.16
CA ASP A 448 18.80 1.66 11.02
C ASP A 448 19.90 0.73 11.52
N ARG A 449 19.59 -0.26 12.35
CA ARG A 449 20.46 -1.39 12.79
C ARG A 449 21.91 -0.99 13.03
N LEU A 450 22.16 -0.08 13.98
CA LEU A 450 23.51 0.36 14.33
C LEU A 450 24.39 -0.84 14.76
N LEU A 451 23.83 -1.73 15.57
CA LEU A 451 24.51 -2.94 16.08
C LEU A 451 23.54 -4.14 15.99
N MET A 452 24.09 -5.30 15.62
CA MET A 452 23.37 -6.57 15.72
C MET A 452 23.74 -7.24 17.05
N LEU A 453 22.74 -7.61 17.82
CA LEU A 453 22.92 -8.26 19.12
C LEU A 453 22.96 -9.78 18.94
N PRO A 454 23.83 -10.49 19.70
CA PRO A 454 23.90 -11.95 19.60
C PRO A 454 22.72 -12.67 20.28
N TRP A 455 21.92 -11.94 21.05
CA TRP A 455 20.71 -12.44 21.74
C TRP A 455 19.48 -11.63 21.34
N ASP A 456 18.34 -12.26 21.42
CA ASP A 456 17.04 -11.62 21.16
C ASP A 456 16.53 -10.95 22.44
N LEU A 457 16.47 -9.63 22.43
CA LEU A 457 15.93 -8.87 23.54
C LEU A 457 14.41 -8.74 23.40
N PRO A 458 13.63 -8.97 24.48
CA PRO A 458 12.19 -8.71 24.47
C PRO A 458 11.93 -7.30 23.96
N VAL A 459 11.00 -7.15 22.99
CA VAL A 459 10.62 -5.85 22.42
C VAL A 459 11.56 -5.29 21.35
N ILE A 460 12.88 -5.30 21.59
CA ILE A 460 13.92 -4.69 20.74
C ILE A 460 14.32 -5.66 19.61
N GLY A 461 14.27 -6.97 19.87
CA GLY A 461 14.75 -8.00 18.95
C GLY A 461 16.28 -8.09 18.91
N HIS A 462 16.82 -8.54 17.77
CA HIS A 462 18.26 -8.73 17.56
C HIS A 462 19.03 -7.45 17.14
N SER A 463 18.36 -6.30 17.00
CA SER A 463 19.01 -5.08 16.49
C SER A 463 18.87 -3.91 17.44
N PHE A 464 20.00 -3.21 17.67
CA PHE A 464 20.01 -1.93 18.36
C PHE A 464 19.88 -0.81 17.32
N ASN A 465 18.76 -0.08 17.38
CA ASN A 465 18.41 1.00 16.46
C ASN A 465 18.59 2.35 17.17
N LEU A 466 19.56 3.15 16.73
CA LEU A 466 19.91 4.42 17.35
C LEU A 466 18.96 5.56 16.95
N LEU A 467 18.56 5.61 15.69
CA LEU A 467 17.77 6.72 15.15
C LEU A 467 16.41 6.89 15.84
N PRO A 468 15.63 5.84 16.17
CA PRO A 468 14.42 5.96 16.97
C PRO A 468 14.67 6.53 18.38
N LEU A 469 15.83 6.24 18.98
CA LEU A 469 16.19 6.79 20.30
C LEU A 469 16.51 8.28 20.21
N LEU A 470 17.20 8.73 19.16
CA LEU A 470 17.43 10.15 18.89
C LEU A 470 16.11 10.87 18.61
N MET A 471 15.22 10.26 17.87
CA MET A 471 13.85 10.75 17.62
C MET A 471 13.10 10.90 18.95
N LEU A 472 13.12 9.86 19.79
CA LEU A 472 12.48 9.87 21.12
C LEU A 472 13.03 11.00 21.99
N ALA A 473 14.36 11.16 22.05
CA ALA A 473 15.00 12.27 22.78
C ALA A 473 14.54 13.63 22.26
N SER A 474 14.45 13.82 20.93
CA SER A 474 13.98 15.05 20.33
C SER A 474 12.50 15.32 20.67
N MET A 475 11.65 14.29 20.77
CA MET A 475 10.26 14.43 21.19
C MET A 475 10.14 14.89 22.64
N PHE A 476 10.98 14.36 23.56
CA PHE A 476 11.00 14.83 24.95
C PHE A 476 11.44 16.29 25.05
N VAL A 477 12.47 16.70 24.28
CA VAL A 477 12.87 18.11 24.23
C VAL A 477 11.74 18.99 23.72
N GLN A 478 11.10 18.61 22.62
CA GLN A 478 9.97 19.33 22.04
C GLN A 478 8.79 19.43 23.02
N GLN A 479 8.49 18.35 23.75
CA GLN A 479 7.41 18.33 24.74
C GLN A 479 7.68 19.28 25.89
N ARG A 480 8.93 19.39 26.37
CA ARG A 480 9.31 20.38 27.41
C ARG A 480 9.17 21.81 26.94
N LEU A 481 9.42 22.08 25.67
CA LEU A 481 9.24 23.43 25.09
C LEU A 481 7.77 23.77 24.88
N ASN A 482 6.89 22.77 24.75
CA ASN A 482 5.45 22.90 24.55
C ASN A 482 4.67 22.49 25.81
N PRO A 483 4.70 23.27 26.89
CA PRO A 483 3.94 22.93 28.08
C PRO A 483 2.45 22.94 27.75
N GLN A 484 1.79 21.83 28.06
CA GLN A 484 0.37 21.61 27.82
C GLN A 484 -0.46 22.25 28.95
N GLY A 485 -0.35 23.57 29.07
CA GLY A 485 -1.13 24.32 30.03
C GLY A 485 -2.63 24.25 29.74
N GLY A 486 -3.44 24.00 30.78
CA GLY A 486 -4.90 23.99 30.68
C GLY A 486 -5.54 22.63 30.43
N MET A 487 -4.77 21.57 30.25
CA MET A 487 -5.32 20.20 30.22
C MET A 487 -5.55 19.65 31.65
N PRO A 488 -6.58 18.84 31.87
CA PRO A 488 -6.73 18.06 33.09
C PRO A 488 -5.51 17.22 33.42
N SER A 489 -5.18 17.02 34.68
CA SER A 489 -3.99 16.34 35.17
C SER A 489 -3.79 14.94 34.56
N ASP A 490 -4.89 14.21 34.34
CA ASP A 490 -4.83 12.84 33.76
C ASP A 490 -4.53 12.85 32.28
N GLN A 491 -5.07 13.81 31.52
CA GLN A 491 -4.69 13.99 30.11
C GLN A 491 -3.23 14.41 29.98
N GLN A 492 -2.75 15.28 30.86
CA GLN A 492 -1.36 15.75 30.89
C GLN A 492 -0.38 14.58 31.11
N LYS A 493 -0.72 13.65 32.03
CA LYS A 493 0.06 12.39 32.23
C LYS A 493 0.05 11.50 30.99
N ALA A 494 -1.12 11.29 30.36
CA ALA A 494 -1.22 10.49 29.14
C ALA A 494 -0.34 11.05 28.00
N PHE A 495 -0.35 12.36 27.81
CA PHE A 495 0.52 13.01 26.84
C PHE A 495 2.01 12.91 27.21
N ALA A 496 2.37 12.90 28.50
CA ALA A 496 3.76 12.73 28.93
C ALA A 496 4.36 11.38 28.51
N PHE A 497 3.54 10.33 28.45
CA PHE A 497 3.95 9.00 28.00
C PHE A 497 3.94 8.80 26.47
N MET A 498 3.33 9.72 25.71
CA MET A 498 3.20 9.60 24.27
C MET A 498 4.55 9.40 23.53
N PRO A 499 5.63 10.11 23.85
CA PRO A 499 6.93 9.86 23.22
C PRO A 499 7.41 8.42 23.36
N LEU A 500 7.20 7.77 24.51
CA LEU A 500 7.59 6.38 24.72
C LEU A 500 6.81 5.42 23.81
N ILE A 501 5.49 5.65 23.67
CA ILE A 501 4.64 4.86 22.76
C ILE A 501 5.13 5.02 21.31
N PHE A 502 5.41 6.25 20.89
CA PHE A 502 5.96 6.50 19.56
C PHE A 502 7.34 5.87 19.39
N GLY A 503 8.23 6.00 20.37
CA GLY A 503 9.54 5.36 20.34
C GLY A 503 9.46 3.86 20.13
N PHE A 504 8.51 3.20 20.79
CA PHE A 504 8.23 1.78 20.61
C PHE A 504 7.73 1.44 19.20
N ILE A 505 6.73 2.18 18.70
CA ILE A 505 6.15 1.97 17.36
C ILE A 505 7.22 2.19 16.28
N PHE A 506 7.98 3.26 16.39
CA PHE A 506 8.99 3.64 15.38
C PHE A 506 10.27 2.81 15.45
N TYR A 507 10.45 2.01 16.50
CA TYR A 507 11.67 1.20 16.66
C TYR A 507 11.88 0.19 15.53
N LYS A 508 10.79 -0.33 14.96
CA LYS A 508 10.79 -1.30 13.85
C LYS A 508 10.42 -0.69 12.50
N MET A 509 10.31 0.65 12.44
CA MET A 509 9.95 1.34 11.20
C MET A 509 11.17 1.61 10.32
N PRO A 510 10.98 1.81 9.01
CA PRO A 510 12.04 2.19 8.09
C PRO A 510 12.81 3.43 8.56
N SER A 511 14.13 3.38 8.48
CA SER A 511 15.00 4.47 8.94
C SER A 511 14.75 5.81 8.23
N GLY A 512 14.34 5.78 6.95
CA GLY A 512 13.95 6.98 6.21
C GLY A 512 12.74 7.71 6.84
N LEU A 513 11.75 6.96 7.36
CA LEU A 513 10.60 7.53 8.04
C LEU A 513 10.98 8.13 9.41
N VAL A 514 11.81 7.40 10.15
CA VAL A 514 12.31 7.86 11.46
C VAL A 514 13.18 9.10 11.28
N LEU A 515 14.01 9.15 10.23
CA LEU A 515 14.83 10.30 9.85
C LEU A 515 13.97 11.54 9.56
N TYR A 516 12.92 11.36 8.75
CA TYR A 516 11.96 12.43 8.48
C TYR A 516 11.36 12.97 9.78
N TRP A 517 10.87 12.09 10.68
CA TRP A 517 10.24 12.50 11.92
C TRP A 517 11.25 13.19 12.88
N PHE A 518 12.44 12.62 13.02
CA PHE A 518 13.52 13.21 13.81
C PHE A 518 13.86 14.63 13.33
N LEU A 519 14.08 14.79 12.02
CA LEU A 519 14.39 16.10 11.46
C LEU A 519 13.24 17.09 11.63
N ASN A 520 12.00 16.64 11.43
CA ASN A 520 10.82 17.49 11.67
C ASN A 520 10.74 17.99 13.10
N ASN A 521 11.08 17.15 14.08
CA ASN A 521 11.17 17.57 15.50
C ASN A 521 12.29 18.59 15.72
N VAL A 522 13.49 18.32 15.21
CA VAL A 522 14.64 19.23 15.31
C VAL A 522 14.31 20.61 14.72
N LEU A 523 13.76 20.63 13.51
CA LEU A 523 13.33 21.88 12.86
C LEU A 523 12.22 22.57 13.65
N SER A 524 11.31 21.83 14.30
CA SER A 524 10.28 22.40 15.17
C SER A 524 10.88 23.06 16.42
N ILE A 525 11.87 22.42 17.03
CA ILE A 525 12.59 22.95 18.20
C ILE A 525 13.32 24.26 17.81
N ILE A 526 14.02 24.26 16.68
CA ILE A 526 14.69 25.46 16.16
C ILE A 526 13.68 26.57 15.88
N GLN A 527 12.60 26.27 15.15
CA GLN A 527 11.56 27.23 14.80
C GLN A 527 10.91 27.83 16.05
N GLN A 528 10.67 27.02 17.09
CA GLN A 528 10.12 27.45 18.36
C GLN A 528 11.07 28.39 19.12
N GLY A 529 12.37 28.12 19.10
CA GLY A 529 13.40 28.97 19.67
C GLY A 529 13.51 30.35 19.00
N LEU A 530 13.16 30.43 17.70
CA LEU A 530 13.15 31.67 16.92
C LEU A 530 11.88 32.53 17.16
N VAL A 531 10.80 31.92 17.66
CA VAL A 531 9.59 32.66 17.99
C VAL A 531 9.82 33.44 19.29
N LYS A 532 9.92 34.77 19.22
CA LYS A 532 10.04 35.63 20.39
C LYS A 532 8.84 35.43 21.30
N PRO A 533 9.03 35.34 22.64
CA PRO A 533 7.91 35.25 23.56
C PRO A 533 7.03 36.50 23.42
N VAL A 534 5.78 36.27 23.00
CA VAL A 534 4.78 37.34 22.98
C VAL A 534 4.52 37.73 24.42
N VAL A 535 4.94 38.93 24.82
CA VAL A 535 4.55 39.52 26.12
C VAL A 535 3.05 39.77 26.01
N VAL A 536 2.24 38.89 26.59
CA VAL A 536 0.82 39.10 26.72
C VAL A 536 0.67 40.17 27.82
N ALA A 537 0.31 41.41 27.44
CA ALA A 537 -0.18 42.39 28.40
C ALA A 537 -1.45 41.78 29.01
N LEU A 538 -1.29 41.19 30.18
CA LEU A 538 -2.41 40.69 30.98
C LEU A 538 -3.24 41.90 31.35
N HIS A 539 -4.51 41.99 30.92
CA HIS A 539 -5.42 43.01 31.39
C HIS A 539 -5.61 42.83 32.90
N HIS A 540 -4.92 43.68 33.65
CA HIS A 540 -5.08 43.84 35.10
C HIS A 540 -6.36 44.62 35.38
N GLU A 541 -7.52 43.97 35.28
CA GLU A 541 -8.81 44.63 35.65
C GLU A 541 -9.49 44.04 36.88
N ASP A 542 -8.89 43.12 37.61
CA ASP A 542 -9.54 42.49 38.77
C ASP A 542 -8.89 42.83 40.13
N ALA A 543 -8.29 44.05 40.28
CA ALA A 543 -7.78 44.52 41.56
C ALA A 543 -8.69 45.59 42.24
N LYS A 544 -9.96 45.69 41.86
CA LYS A 544 -10.87 46.65 42.42
C LYS A 544 -12.22 46.08 42.88
N HIS A 545 -12.24 44.94 43.52
CA HIS A 545 -13.38 44.47 44.32
C HIS A 545 -12.87 43.50 45.39
N THR A 546 -12.24 44.02 46.41
CA THR A 546 -12.23 43.52 47.77
C THR A 546 -12.82 44.59 48.68
#